data_47d9dfcc01b783f96dd43e51bdaa42c1
#
_entry.id   47d9dfcc01b783f96dd43e51bdaa42c1
#
_cell.length_a   1.000
_cell.length_b   1.000
_cell.length_c   1.000
_cell.angle_alpha   90.00
_cell.angle_beta   90.00
_cell.angle_gamma   90.00
#
_symmetry.space_group_name_H-M   'P 1'
#
loop_
_entity.id
_entity.type
_entity.pdbx_description
1 polymer ?
#
loop_
_entity_poly.entity_id
_entity_poly.type
_entity_poly.pdbx_seq_one_letter_code
_entity_poly.pdbx_strand_id
1 'polypeptide(L)'
;MTEPKVALLTGCQDRSYAFGLAMALSSKGVKLDVIGNDRVDSPEFHSTPGLTFLNLGGIQSPEDSFLKKLLHLFQYYARLIRYIAIGKPKILHILWNSKFEYFDRTLLMMFCKLRGKKIALTAHNVNKAKRDSNDSLLNRVTLKIQYSFADHIFVHTEKMRSELIEDFGVRAEATTKIPFGINIAVPNTDLTPAAAKKMLGIEITKKTILFFGRIVPYKGLEYLITALQKIPSGQANYCLVIAGEPMPGYKEYMNMILRMINEGGNRDQIIQKLEFITDEASELYFKAADVLVLPYKDIFQSGVLFLGYSFGLPAIAADVGSFTEDIVPGETGFLYSPADSTSLADTIEEFFSSDMYKNLDRHRLAIRKHADERHSWNTVGELTHGVYKGLISRAAV
;
A
#
# COMPACT_ATOMS: atom_id res chain seq x y z
N MET A 1 -13.81 10.34 31.16
CA MET A 1 -14.57 10.42 29.89
C MET A 1 -14.55 9.05 29.23
N THR A 2 -15.71 8.50 28.87
CA THR A 2 -15.76 7.20 28.16
C THR A 2 -15.10 7.36 26.79
N GLU A 3 -14.16 6.45 26.49
CA GLU A 3 -13.51 6.37 25.18
C GLU A 3 -14.54 6.35 24.05
N PRO A 4 -14.36 7.16 23.00
CA PRO A 4 -15.31 7.24 21.91
C PRO A 4 -15.31 5.96 21.07
N LYS A 5 -16.49 5.53 20.65
CA LYS A 5 -16.59 4.49 19.64
C LYS A 5 -16.32 5.07 18.26
N VAL A 6 -15.43 4.42 17.49
CA VAL A 6 -15.00 4.81 16.14
C VAL A 6 -15.44 3.74 15.15
N ALA A 7 -15.87 4.13 13.96
CA ALA A 7 -16.08 3.24 12.84
C ALA A 7 -14.96 3.39 11.81
N LEU A 8 -14.27 2.32 11.49
CA LEU A 8 -13.28 2.25 10.40
C LEU A 8 -13.96 1.77 9.13
N LEU A 9 -14.04 2.61 8.10
CA LEU A 9 -14.55 2.26 6.78
C LEU A 9 -13.38 1.83 5.90
N THR A 10 -13.24 0.53 5.67
CA THR A 10 -12.10 -0.03 4.92
C THR A 10 -12.22 0.10 3.40
N GLY A 11 -13.41 0.49 2.89
CA GLY A 11 -13.68 0.47 1.45
C GLY A 11 -13.58 -0.92 0.82
N CYS A 12 -13.49 -1.97 1.65
CA CYS A 12 -13.24 -3.36 1.24
C CYS A 12 -11.92 -3.52 0.44
N GLN A 13 -10.90 -2.71 0.78
CA GLN A 13 -9.59 -2.71 0.13
C GLN A 13 -8.51 -3.26 1.09
N ASP A 14 -7.32 -2.76 1.04
CA ASP A 14 -6.10 -3.22 1.72
C ASP A 14 -6.33 -3.79 3.13
N ARG A 15 -6.37 -5.13 3.22
CA ARG A 15 -6.56 -5.89 4.45
C ARG A 15 -5.43 -5.61 5.45
N SER A 16 -4.19 -5.59 4.96
CA SER A 16 -3.01 -5.47 5.83
C SER A 16 -2.99 -4.13 6.58
N TYR A 17 -3.29 -3.03 5.88
CA TYR A 17 -3.36 -1.71 6.52
C TYR A 17 -4.54 -1.59 7.47
N ALA A 18 -5.74 -2.05 7.05
CA ALA A 18 -6.93 -2.02 7.89
C ALA A 18 -6.74 -2.84 9.18
N PHE A 19 -6.12 -4.02 9.05
CA PHE A 19 -5.77 -4.88 10.17
C PHE A 19 -4.80 -4.20 11.14
N GLY A 20 -3.67 -3.72 10.62
CA GLY A 20 -2.64 -3.08 11.44
C GLY A 20 -3.18 -1.86 12.21
N LEU A 21 -3.94 -0.99 11.54
CA LEU A 21 -4.55 0.17 12.19
C LEU A 21 -5.59 -0.23 13.25
N ALA A 22 -6.46 -1.20 12.96
CA ALA A 22 -7.48 -1.65 13.90
C ALA A 22 -6.85 -2.25 15.16
N MET A 23 -5.83 -3.10 15.01
CA MET A 23 -5.12 -3.70 16.13
C MET A 23 -4.37 -2.64 16.96
N ALA A 24 -3.71 -1.68 16.29
CA ALA A 24 -3.02 -0.58 16.96
C ALA A 24 -3.97 0.32 17.78
N LEU A 25 -5.13 0.65 17.24
CA LEU A 25 -6.13 1.45 17.95
C LEU A 25 -6.78 0.67 19.09
N SER A 26 -7.07 -0.62 18.88
CA SER A 26 -7.61 -1.49 19.91
C SER A 26 -6.66 -1.63 21.10
N SER A 27 -5.35 -1.75 20.86
CA SER A 27 -4.32 -1.79 21.92
C SER A 27 -4.25 -0.51 22.77
N LYS A 28 -4.76 0.62 22.24
CA LYS A 28 -4.91 1.89 22.94
C LYS A 28 -6.28 2.04 23.65
N GLY A 29 -7.10 0.98 23.65
CA GLY A 29 -8.42 0.97 24.29
C GLY A 29 -9.55 1.59 23.46
N VAL A 30 -9.29 1.98 22.20
CA VAL A 30 -10.33 2.53 21.32
C VAL A 30 -11.35 1.45 20.97
N LYS A 31 -12.64 1.73 21.20
CA LYS A 31 -13.74 0.84 20.77
C LYS A 31 -14.00 1.02 19.28
N LEU A 32 -13.90 -0.07 18.51
CA LEU A 32 -13.95 -0.03 17.05
C LEU A 32 -15.10 -0.85 16.47
N ASP A 33 -15.77 -0.29 15.47
CA ASP A 33 -16.52 -1.04 14.48
C ASP A 33 -15.71 -1.03 13.16
N VAL A 34 -15.18 -2.18 12.75
CA VAL A 34 -14.46 -2.33 11.47
C VAL A 34 -15.46 -2.75 10.41
N ILE A 35 -15.68 -1.91 9.40
CA ILE A 35 -16.66 -2.12 8.34
C ILE A 35 -15.95 -2.57 7.07
N GLY A 36 -16.26 -3.78 6.60
CA GLY A 36 -15.61 -4.39 5.44
C GLY A 36 -16.48 -5.45 4.75
N ASN A 37 -15.79 -6.37 4.10
CA ASN A 37 -16.32 -7.60 3.52
C ASN A 37 -15.41 -8.78 3.88
N ASP A 38 -15.71 -10.00 3.40
CA ASP A 38 -14.95 -11.22 3.71
C ASP A 38 -13.45 -11.11 3.37
N ARG A 39 -13.06 -10.28 2.40
CA ARG A 39 -11.64 -10.11 2.02
C ARG A 39 -10.82 -9.34 3.06
N VAL A 40 -11.48 -8.52 3.87
CA VAL A 40 -10.84 -7.72 4.92
C VAL A 40 -10.96 -8.40 6.27
N ASP A 41 -11.84 -9.37 6.40
CA ASP A 41 -12.09 -10.09 7.65
C ASP A 41 -10.84 -10.82 8.15
N SER A 42 -10.75 -10.96 9.47
CA SER A 42 -9.65 -11.62 10.16
C SER A 42 -10.16 -12.24 11.48
N PRO A 43 -9.71 -13.45 11.84
CA PRO A 43 -10.08 -14.09 13.11
C PRO A 43 -9.84 -13.22 14.34
N GLU A 44 -8.78 -12.40 14.31
CA GLU A 44 -8.41 -11.48 15.39
C GLU A 44 -9.46 -10.39 15.60
N PHE A 45 -10.17 -9.97 14.55
CA PHE A 45 -11.26 -8.99 14.68
C PHE A 45 -12.42 -9.51 15.53
N HIS A 46 -12.62 -10.82 15.56
CA HIS A 46 -13.69 -11.47 16.32
C HIS A 46 -13.26 -11.83 17.75
N SER A 47 -11.96 -11.93 18.02
CA SER A 47 -11.40 -12.27 19.33
C SER A 47 -10.90 -11.08 20.14
N THR A 48 -10.71 -9.89 19.51
CA THR A 48 -10.15 -8.72 20.18
C THR A 48 -11.22 -7.95 20.98
N PRO A 49 -11.06 -7.78 22.30
CA PRO A 49 -12.01 -7.02 23.11
C PRO A 49 -12.20 -5.56 22.62
N GLY A 50 -13.44 -5.13 22.54
CA GLY A 50 -13.78 -3.75 22.11
C GLY A 50 -13.78 -3.52 20.61
N LEU A 51 -13.43 -4.52 19.81
CA LEU A 51 -13.51 -4.52 18.35
C LEU A 51 -14.74 -5.33 17.89
N THR A 52 -15.48 -4.81 16.91
CA THR A 52 -16.59 -5.51 16.25
C THR A 52 -16.37 -5.44 14.75
N PHE A 53 -16.30 -6.59 14.09
CA PHE A 53 -16.28 -6.64 12.63
C PHE A 53 -17.70 -6.64 12.09
N LEU A 54 -17.99 -5.74 11.14
CA LEU A 54 -19.29 -5.61 10.48
C LEU A 54 -19.13 -5.90 8.98
N ASN A 55 -19.48 -7.11 8.59
CA ASN A 55 -19.49 -7.53 7.19
C ASN A 55 -20.70 -6.91 6.46
N LEU A 56 -20.58 -5.65 6.04
CA LEU A 56 -21.63 -4.99 5.26
C LEU A 56 -21.51 -5.30 3.76
N GLY A 57 -20.30 -5.64 3.28
CA GLY A 57 -20.00 -5.89 1.87
C GLY A 57 -20.41 -7.29 1.37
N GLY A 58 -20.58 -8.24 2.28
CA GLY A 58 -20.94 -9.64 1.98
C GLY A 58 -19.90 -10.37 1.14
N ILE A 59 -20.25 -11.59 0.74
CA ILE A 59 -19.44 -12.45 -0.13
C ILE A 59 -19.52 -11.92 -1.57
N GLN A 60 -18.38 -11.63 -2.17
CA GLN A 60 -18.28 -11.23 -3.58
C GLN A 60 -17.50 -12.29 -4.35
N SER A 61 -18.19 -13.05 -5.24
CA SER A 61 -17.51 -13.94 -6.17
C SER A 61 -17.11 -13.19 -7.45
N PRO A 62 -15.89 -13.44 -7.99
CA PRO A 62 -15.52 -12.96 -9.33
C PRO A 62 -16.50 -13.42 -10.42
N GLU A 63 -17.13 -14.59 -10.24
CA GLU A 63 -18.06 -15.23 -11.19
C GLU A 63 -19.50 -14.66 -11.09
N ASP A 64 -19.80 -13.82 -10.11
CA ASP A 64 -21.13 -13.23 -9.99
C ASP A 64 -21.51 -12.43 -11.22
N SER A 65 -22.78 -12.59 -11.69
CA SER A 65 -23.32 -11.80 -12.79
C SER A 65 -23.30 -10.30 -12.47
N PHE A 66 -23.29 -9.47 -13.49
CA PHE A 66 -23.30 -8.00 -13.34
C PHE A 66 -24.45 -7.50 -12.45
N LEU A 67 -25.68 -8.04 -12.66
CA LEU A 67 -26.84 -7.68 -11.87
C LEU A 67 -26.69 -8.06 -10.37
N LYS A 68 -26.11 -9.23 -10.10
CA LYS A 68 -25.84 -9.67 -8.73
C LYS A 68 -24.80 -8.76 -8.05
N LYS A 69 -23.73 -8.40 -8.77
CA LYS A 69 -22.72 -7.43 -8.29
C LYS A 69 -23.33 -6.07 -7.98
N LEU A 70 -24.24 -5.59 -8.82
CA LEU A 70 -24.95 -4.33 -8.61
C LEU A 70 -25.88 -4.39 -7.39
N LEU A 71 -26.62 -5.49 -7.22
CA LEU A 71 -27.49 -5.71 -6.07
C LEU A 71 -26.69 -5.73 -4.76
N HIS A 72 -25.57 -6.46 -4.71
CA HIS A 72 -24.68 -6.48 -3.56
C HIS A 72 -24.16 -5.07 -3.20
N LEU A 73 -23.85 -4.27 -4.21
CA LEU A 73 -23.38 -2.91 -4.01
C LEU A 73 -24.49 -2.01 -3.43
N PHE A 74 -25.72 -2.09 -3.92
CA PHE A 74 -26.87 -1.37 -3.33
C PHE A 74 -27.15 -1.82 -1.90
N GLN A 75 -27.11 -3.13 -1.63
CA GLN A 75 -27.27 -3.66 -0.28
C GLN A 75 -26.19 -3.15 0.68
N TYR A 76 -24.95 -3.09 0.22
CA TYR A 76 -23.83 -2.51 1.00
C TYR A 76 -24.14 -1.06 1.40
N TYR A 77 -24.50 -0.20 0.43
CA TYR A 77 -24.80 1.20 0.73
C TYR A 77 -26.05 1.38 1.60
N ALA A 78 -27.11 0.60 1.38
CA ALA A 78 -28.29 0.64 2.23
C ALA A 78 -27.95 0.28 3.69
N ARG A 79 -27.16 -0.76 3.91
CA ARG A 79 -26.69 -1.17 5.24
C ARG A 79 -25.76 -0.11 5.85
N LEU A 80 -24.86 0.47 5.07
CA LEU A 80 -23.93 1.51 5.52
C LEU A 80 -24.69 2.79 5.92
N ILE A 81 -25.62 3.27 5.10
CA ILE A 81 -26.46 4.44 5.39
C ILE A 81 -27.27 4.20 6.67
N ARG A 82 -27.91 3.02 6.79
CA ARG A 82 -28.62 2.64 8.01
C ARG A 82 -27.70 2.64 9.23
N TYR A 83 -26.50 2.06 9.11
CA TYR A 83 -25.53 2.04 10.19
C TYR A 83 -25.12 3.46 10.61
N ILE A 84 -24.83 4.36 9.67
CA ILE A 84 -24.49 5.76 9.96
C ILE A 84 -25.66 6.49 10.64
N ALA A 85 -26.91 6.22 10.17
CA ALA A 85 -28.11 6.87 10.70
C ALA A 85 -28.39 6.53 12.17
N ILE A 86 -28.22 5.27 12.55
CA ILE A 86 -28.59 4.76 13.89
C ILE A 86 -27.39 4.35 14.74
N GLY A 87 -26.21 4.29 14.14
CA GLY A 87 -24.99 3.81 14.79
C GLY A 87 -24.47 4.76 15.87
N LYS A 88 -23.89 4.18 16.92
CA LYS A 88 -23.29 4.89 18.08
C LYS A 88 -21.97 5.58 17.80
N PRO A 89 -21.11 5.17 16.80
CA PRO A 89 -19.83 5.81 16.59
C PRO A 89 -19.98 7.31 16.32
N LYS A 90 -19.18 8.11 17.03
CA LYS A 90 -19.11 9.56 16.85
C LYS A 90 -18.14 9.95 15.74
N ILE A 91 -17.13 9.11 15.50
CA ILE A 91 -16.12 9.30 14.46
C ILE A 91 -16.28 8.21 13.40
N LEU A 92 -16.35 8.61 12.14
CA LEU A 92 -16.12 7.75 10.99
C LEU A 92 -14.72 8.02 10.46
N HIS A 93 -13.87 7.00 10.46
CA HIS A 93 -12.57 7.06 9.82
C HIS A 93 -12.60 6.31 8.50
N ILE A 94 -12.53 7.03 7.40
CA ILE A 94 -12.55 6.50 6.05
C ILE A 94 -11.11 6.18 5.64
N LEU A 95 -10.79 4.90 5.45
CA LEU A 95 -9.48 4.46 4.96
C LEU A 95 -9.45 4.48 3.43
N TRP A 96 -10.50 4.01 2.79
CA TRP A 96 -10.69 4.07 1.34
C TRP A 96 -12.16 4.32 1.00
N ASN A 97 -12.36 5.04 -0.10
CA ASN A 97 -13.68 5.10 -0.73
C ASN A 97 -14.03 3.71 -1.30
N SER A 98 -15.33 3.40 -1.37
CA SER A 98 -15.83 2.17 -1.99
C SER A 98 -15.93 2.32 -3.52
N LYS A 99 -16.75 1.51 -4.18
CA LYS A 99 -16.82 1.50 -5.67
C LYS A 99 -17.45 2.76 -6.27
N PHE A 100 -18.37 3.41 -5.56
CA PHE A 100 -19.00 4.66 -6.02
C PHE A 100 -18.27 5.88 -5.45
N GLU A 101 -17.01 6.06 -5.84
CA GLU A 101 -16.13 7.09 -5.29
C GLU A 101 -16.75 8.50 -5.30
N TYR A 102 -17.45 8.89 -6.37
CA TYR A 102 -18.10 10.21 -6.43
C TYR A 102 -19.22 10.37 -5.40
N PHE A 103 -20.01 9.32 -5.19
CA PHE A 103 -21.04 9.29 -4.14
C PHE A 103 -20.41 9.34 -2.76
N ASP A 104 -19.37 8.53 -2.53
CA ASP A 104 -18.67 8.48 -1.24
C ASP A 104 -18.05 9.84 -0.88
N ARG A 105 -17.41 10.48 -1.86
CA ARG A 105 -16.75 11.78 -1.69
C ARG A 105 -17.70 12.95 -1.45
N THR A 106 -18.97 12.81 -1.81
CA THR A 106 -19.94 13.89 -1.78
C THR A 106 -21.15 13.57 -0.88
N LEU A 107 -22.17 12.91 -1.40
CA LEU A 107 -23.43 12.69 -0.72
C LEU A 107 -23.29 11.88 0.56
N LEU A 108 -22.44 10.85 0.58
CA LEU A 108 -22.23 10.05 1.78
C LEU A 108 -21.58 10.88 2.89
N MET A 109 -20.55 11.68 2.56
CA MET A 109 -19.88 12.54 3.55
C MET A 109 -20.82 13.63 4.06
N MET A 110 -21.60 14.25 3.16
CA MET A 110 -22.64 15.21 3.55
C MET A 110 -23.66 14.58 4.51
N PHE A 111 -24.13 13.38 4.21
CA PHE A 111 -25.03 12.64 5.09
C PHE A 111 -24.39 12.36 6.47
N CYS A 112 -23.12 11.97 6.52
CA CYS A 112 -22.39 11.80 7.78
C CYS A 112 -22.37 13.09 8.61
N LYS A 113 -22.11 14.23 7.98
CA LYS A 113 -22.10 15.55 8.65
C LYS A 113 -23.49 15.92 9.17
N LEU A 114 -24.56 15.70 8.37
CA LEU A 114 -25.95 15.93 8.79
C LEU A 114 -26.35 15.04 9.97
N ARG A 115 -25.74 13.86 10.12
CA ARG A 115 -25.92 12.98 11.29
C ARG A 115 -25.00 13.32 12.46
N GLY A 116 -24.31 14.47 12.42
CA GLY A 116 -23.42 14.93 13.48
C GLY A 116 -22.14 14.10 13.66
N LYS A 117 -21.75 13.31 12.66
CA LYS A 117 -20.54 12.51 12.74
C LYS A 117 -19.29 13.37 12.45
N LYS A 118 -18.20 13.12 13.18
CA LYS A 118 -16.88 13.59 12.82
C LYS A 118 -16.27 12.67 11.79
N ILE A 119 -15.60 13.23 10.79
CA ILE A 119 -14.99 12.47 9.69
C ILE A 119 -13.48 12.61 9.77
N ALA A 120 -12.81 11.49 10.04
CA ALA A 120 -11.38 11.33 9.79
C ALA A 120 -11.19 10.63 8.44
N LEU A 121 -10.17 10.99 7.70
CA LEU A 121 -9.84 10.41 6.40
C LEU A 121 -8.36 10.05 6.37
N THR A 122 -7.99 8.85 5.93
CA THR A 122 -6.62 8.53 5.53
C THR A 122 -6.50 8.68 4.01
N ALA A 123 -5.73 9.66 3.57
CA ALA A 123 -5.46 9.87 2.15
C ALA A 123 -4.20 9.08 1.75
N HIS A 124 -4.39 7.85 1.24
CA HIS A 124 -3.27 7.06 0.68
C HIS A 124 -2.80 7.57 -0.68
N ASN A 125 -3.64 8.33 -1.36
CA ASN A 125 -3.36 9.03 -2.61
C ASN A 125 -4.15 10.34 -2.60
N VAL A 126 -3.48 11.46 -2.80
CA VAL A 126 -4.15 12.77 -2.82
C VAL A 126 -4.99 12.93 -4.09
N ASN A 127 -4.41 12.63 -5.25
CA ASN A 127 -5.12 12.59 -6.53
C ASN A 127 -4.61 11.45 -7.42
N LYS A 128 -5.16 10.25 -7.22
CA LYS A 128 -4.80 9.06 -8.00
C LYS A 128 -4.98 9.27 -9.50
N ALA A 129 -6.05 9.96 -9.92
CA ALA A 129 -6.34 10.19 -11.32
C ALA A 129 -5.27 11.06 -12.00
N LYS A 130 -4.66 12.01 -11.27
CA LYS A 130 -3.51 12.82 -11.76
C LYS A 130 -2.31 11.93 -12.05
N ARG A 131 -1.96 11.02 -11.13
CA ARG A 131 -0.89 10.04 -11.33
C ARG A 131 -1.15 9.13 -12.53
N ASP A 132 -2.39 8.66 -12.68
CA ASP A 132 -2.78 7.73 -13.75
C ASP A 132 -3.11 8.46 -15.08
N SER A 133 -2.81 9.77 -15.17
CA SER A 133 -3.00 10.62 -16.37
C SER A 133 -4.45 10.67 -16.89
N ASN A 134 -5.44 10.49 -15.99
CA ASN A 134 -6.87 10.53 -16.31
C ASN A 134 -7.66 11.51 -15.42
N ASP A 135 -6.99 12.53 -14.88
CA ASP A 135 -7.59 13.54 -14.02
C ASP A 135 -8.60 14.42 -14.79
N SER A 136 -9.77 14.59 -14.19
CA SER A 136 -10.86 15.38 -14.75
C SER A 136 -11.31 16.48 -13.79
N LEU A 137 -11.99 17.51 -14.33
CA LEU A 137 -12.58 18.55 -13.50
C LEU A 137 -13.53 17.97 -12.45
N LEU A 138 -14.36 16.98 -12.84
CA LEU A 138 -15.29 16.31 -11.92
C LEU A 138 -14.52 15.59 -10.80
N ASN A 139 -13.41 14.91 -11.12
CA ASN A 139 -12.56 14.28 -10.13
C ASN A 139 -12.02 15.31 -9.13
N ARG A 140 -11.47 16.42 -9.61
CA ARG A 140 -10.92 17.50 -8.76
C ARG A 140 -11.97 18.13 -7.86
N VAL A 141 -13.16 18.44 -8.41
CA VAL A 141 -14.28 19.02 -7.64
C VAL A 141 -14.75 18.06 -6.55
N THR A 142 -14.94 16.79 -6.86
CA THR A 142 -15.38 15.80 -5.85
C THR A 142 -14.32 15.53 -4.80
N LEU A 143 -13.02 15.53 -5.12
CA LEU A 143 -11.93 15.47 -4.15
C LEU A 143 -11.92 16.71 -3.24
N LYS A 144 -12.10 17.91 -3.81
CA LYS A 144 -12.19 19.13 -3.01
C LYS A 144 -13.37 19.10 -2.03
N ILE A 145 -14.52 18.60 -2.45
CA ILE A 145 -15.68 18.37 -1.57
C ILE A 145 -15.32 17.37 -0.47
N GLN A 146 -14.72 16.23 -0.82
CA GLN A 146 -14.30 15.21 0.15
C GLN A 146 -13.41 15.80 1.23
N TYR A 147 -12.35 16.51 0.82
CA TYR A 147 -11.39 17.09 1.76
C TYR A 147 -12.00 18.21 2.61
N SER A 148 -12.95 18.99 2.07
CA SER A 148 -13.65 20.03 2.83
C SER A 148 -14.59 19.47 3.90
N PHE A 149 -15.17 18.29 3.69
CA PHE A 149 -16.02 17.62 4.69
C PHE A 149 -15.23 16.88 5.77
N ALA A 150 -13.97 16.54 5.52
CA ALA A 150 -13.14 15.89 6.51
C ALA A 150 -12.82 16.83 7.68
N ASP A 151 -13.07 16.40 8.92
CA ASP A 151 -12.65 17.14 10.11
C ASP A 151 -11.15 16.99 10.35
N HIS A 152 -10.55 15.88 9.89
CA HIS A 152 -9.11 15.64 9.92
C HIS A 152 -8.67 14.66 8.84
N ILE A 153 -7.48 14.89 8.26
CA ILE A 153 -6.91 14.06 7.19
C ILE A 153 -5.53 13.57 7.62
N PHE A 154 -5.35 12.26 7.58
CA PHE A 154 -4.04 11.61 7.74
C PHE A 154 -3.40 11.41 6.37
N VAL A 155 -2.11 11.68 6.30
CA VAL A 155 -1.24 11.45 5.12
C VAL A 155 0.03 10.72 5.54
N HIS A 156 0.77 10.16 4.60
CA HIS A 156 1.96 9.38 4.90
C HIS A 156 3.27 10.14 4.63
N THR A 157 3.25 11.20 3.80
CA THR A 157 4.43 11.98 3.43
C THR A 157 4.19 13.48 3.56
N GLU A 158 5.25 14.26 3.69
CA GLU A 158 5.16 15.73 3.66
C GLU A 158 4.71 16.23 2.27
N LYS A 159 5.15 15.56 1.21
CA LYS A 159 4.69 15.86 -0.15
C LYS A 159 3.17 15.78 -0.26
N MET A 160 2.56 14.69 0.23
CA MET A 160 1.09 14.54 0.24
C MET A 160 0.40 15.62 1.06
N ARG A 161 1.01 16.02 2.19
CA ARG A 161 0.49 17.10 3.03
C ARG A 161 0.51 18.44 2.31
N SER A 162 1.63 18.77 1.65
CA SER A 162 1.75 20.00 0.84
C SER A 162 0.73 20.02 -0.30
N GLU A 163 0.57 18.90 -1.05
CA GLU A 163 -0.45 18.82 -2.12
C GLU A 163 -1.88 19.04 -1.59
N LEU A 164 -2.24 18.51 -0.42
CA LEU A 164 -3.57 18.76 0.18
C LEU A 164 -3.78 20.24 0.50
N ILE A 165 -2.76 20.90 1.01
CA ILE A 165 -2.83 22.32 1.39
C ILE A 165 -2.87 23.22 0.14
N GLU A 166 -1.96 22.99 -0.80
CA GLU A 166 -1.76 23.84 -1.97
C GLU A 166 -2.83 23.63 -3.05
N ASP A 167 -3.11 22.36 -3.43
CA ASP A 167 -4.01 22.04 -4.53
C ASP A 167 -5.49 22.02 -4.11
N PHE A 168 -5.79 21.69 -2.84
CA PHE A 168 -7.16 21.49 -2.36
C PHE A 168 -7.59 22.47 -1.26
N GLY A 169 -6.69 23.31 -0.75
CA GLY A 169 -6.99 24.34 0.25
C GLY A 169 -7.32 23.76 1.64
N VAL A 170 -6.79 22.58 1.96
CA VAL A 170 -6.95 21.97 3.28
C VAL A 170 -6.14 22.75 4.31
N ARG A 171 -6.72 23.00 5.49
CA ARG A 171 -6.00 23.70 6.58
C ARG A 171 -4.90 22.79 7.14
N ALA A 172 -3.72 23.34 7.38
CA ALA A 172 -2.57 22.62 7.91
C ALA A 172 -2.88 21.91 9.24
N GLU A 173 -3.69 22.54 10.12
CA GLU A 173 -4.10 21.98 11.42
C GLU A 173 -5.08 20.82 11.30
N ALA A 174 -5.73 20.67 10.14
CA ALA A 174 -6.61 19.57 9.85
C ALA A 174 -5.87 18.38 9.18
N THR A 175 -4.55 18.43 9.14
CA THR A 175 -3.72 17.35 8.57
C THR A 175 -2.70 16.85 9.58
N THR A 176 -2.45 15.53 9.57
CA THR A 176 -1.36 14.92 10.35
C THR A 176 -0.63 13.89 9.49
N LYS A 177 0.70 14.00 9.43
CA LYS A 177 1.53 12.95 8.86
C LYS A 177 1.63 11.80 9.86
N ILE A 178 1.27 10.61 9.41
CA ILE A 178 1.46 9.34 10.13
C ILE A 178 2.33 8.41 9.30
N PRO A 179 3.21 7.62 9.92
CA PRO A 179 3.97 6.61 9.17
C PRO A 179 3.03 5.66 8.41
N PHE A 180 3.47 5.15 7.27
CA PHE A 180 2.81 3.99 6.68
C PHE A 180 3.24 2.76 7.49
N GLY A 181 2.28 2.06 8.12
CA GLY A 181 2.59 0.93 8.99
C GLY A 181 3.24 -0.23 8.23
N ILE A 182 4.23 -0.85 8.87
CA ILE A 182 4.90 -2.04 8.32
C ILE A 182 3.88 -3.18 8.13
N ASN A 183 4.05 -3.97 7.06
CA ASN A 183 3.17 -5.11 6.83
C ASN A 183 3.44 -6.22 7.87
N ILE A 184 2.41 -6.55 8.66
CA ILE A 184 2.44 -7.60 9.68
C ILE A 184 1.50 -8.79 9.34
N ALA A 185 0.81 -8.74 8.20
CA ALA A 185 -0.13 -9.78 7.79
C ALA A 185 0.54 -10.92 7.04
N VAL A 186 1.68 -10.65 6.38
CA VAL A 186 2.44 -11.67 5.65
C VAL A 186 3.27 -12.49 6.64
N PRO A 187 3.18 -13.82 6.63
CA PRO A 187 4.01 -14.68 7.47
C PRO A 187 5.52 -14.43 7.24
N ASN A 188 6.30 -14.51 8.31
CA ASN A 188 7.76 -14.47 8.25
C ASN A 188 8.31 -15.62 9.09
N THR A 189 8.40 -16.80 8.48
CA THR A 189 8.78 -18.06 9.10
C THR A 189 10.31 -18.27 9.11
N ASP A 190 10.77 -19.45 9.51
CA ASP A 190 12.18 -19.83 9.48
C ASP A 190 12.69 -20.21 8.07
N LEU A 191 11.91 -19.94 7.01
CA LEU A 191 12.34 -20.15 5.63
C LEU A 191 13.61 -19.37 5.34
N THR A 192 14.69 -20.07 5.03
CA THR A 192 15.98 -19.42 4.72
C THR A 192 16.03 -18.91 3.28
N PRO A 193 16.84 -17.89 2.96
CA PRO A 193 17.03 -17.42 1.59
C PRO A 193 17.48 -18.52 0.63
N ALA A 194 18.38 -19.40 1.05
CA ALA A 194 18.84 -20.53 0.24
C ALA A 194 17.72 -21.54 -0.07
N ALA A 195 16.88 -21.86 0.92
CA ALA A 195 15.73 -22.73 0.71
C ALA A 195 14.69 -22.10 -0.22
N ALA A 196 14.42 -20.80 -0.05
CA ALA A 196 13.51 -20.04 -0.91
C ALA A 196 14.00 -19.98 -2.37
N LYS A 197 15.30 -19.70 -2.61
CA LYS A 197 15.90 -19.77 -3.95
C LYS A 197 15.72 -21.16 -4.56
N LYS A 198 16.03 -22.22 -3.81
CA LYS A 198 15.88 -23.61 -4.28
C LYS A 198 14.43 -23.93 -4.67
N MET A 199 13.43 -23.50 -3.87
CA MET A 199 12.01 -23.71 -4.18
C MET A 199 11.58 -23.01 -5.47
N LEU A 200 12.20 -21.88 -5.81
CA LEU A 200 11.97 -21.15 -7.07
C LEU A 200 12.82 -21.67 -8.25
N GLY A 201 13.69 -22.68 -8.03
CA GLY A 201 14.61 -23.18 -9.05
C GLY A 201 15.78 -22.23 -9.34
N ILE A 202 16.11 -21.35 -8.39
CA ILE A 202 17.21 -20.38 -8.50
C ILE A 202 18.45 -20.97 -7.85
N GLU A 203 19.57 -20.94 -8.57
CA GLU A 203 20.86 -21.30 -7.99
C GLU A 203 21.22 -20.34 -6.84
N ILE A 204 21.78 -20.90 -5.75
CA ILE A 204 22.06 -20.12 -4.52
C ILE A 204 23.00 -18.94 -4.79
N THR A 205 23.93 -19.09 -5.74
CA THR A 205 24.92 -18.08 -6.13
C THR A 205 24.37 -16.98 -7.02
N LYS A 206 23.15 -17.13 -7.56
CA LYS A 206 22.53 -16.12 -8.41
C LYS A 206 22.14 -14.89 -7.60
N LYS A 207 22.53 -13.72 -8.09
CA LYS A 207 22.09 -12.40 -7.62
C LYS A 207 20.60 -12.24 -7.97
N THR A 208 19.73 -12.26 -6.98
CA THR A 208 18.26 -12.34 -7.21
C THR A 208 17.59 -11.00 -7.01
N ILE A 209 17.02 -10.48 -8.08
CA ILE A 209 16.29 -9.21 -8.13
C ILE A 209 14.79 -9.53 -8.12
N LEU A 210 14.02 -8.86 -7.27
CA LEU A 210 12.58 -9.02 -7.18
C LEU A 210 11.85 -7.78 -7.70
N PHE A 211 10.93 -7.97 -8.64
CA PHE A 211 9.83 -7.05 -8.93
C PHE A 211 8.53 -7.69 -8.40
N PHE A 212 7.79 -6.98 -7.55
CA PHE A 212 6.63 -7.55 -6.86
C PHE A 212 5.36 -6.71 -6.99
N GLY A 213 4.21 -7.41 -7.05
CA GLY A 213 2.86 -6.85 -7.02
C GLY A 213 2.29 -6.59 -8.41
N ARG A 214 1.09 -5.97 -8.47
CA ARG A 214 0.33 -5.79 -9.72
C ARG A 214 1.16 -5.18 -10.83
N ILE A 215 1.06 -5.73 -12.03
CA ILE A 215 1.79 -5.24 -13.20
C ILE A 215 0.93 -4.19 -13.91
N VAL A 216 1.40 -2.94 -13.84
CA VAL A 216 0.72 -1.75 -14.39
C VAL A 216 1.76 -0.75 -14.90
N PRO A 217 1.42 0.11 -15.88
CA PRO A 217 2.39 1.00 -16.54
C PRO A 217 3.16 1.95 -15.61
N TYR A 218 2.52 2.47 -14.55
CA TYR A 218 3.21 3.40 -13.65
C TYR A 218 4.29 2.74 -12.80
N LYS A 219 4.29 1.40 -12.68
CA LYS A 219 5.34 0.64 -11.97
C LYS A 219 6.62 0.44 -12.79
N GLY A 220 6.62 0.76 -14.08
CA GLY A 220 7.83 0.89 -14.89
C GLY A 220 8.63 -0.40 -15.09
N LEU A 221 7.98 -1.59 -15.13
CA LEU A 221 8.67 -2.87 -15.31
C LEU A 221 9.55 -2.89 -16.58
N GLU A 222 9.16 -2.16 -17.62
CA GLU A 222 9.94 -1.98 -18.85
C GLU A 222 11.34 -1.40 -18.59
N TYR A 223 11.46 -0.47 -17.63
CA TYR A 223 12.78 0.10 -17.31
C TYR A 223 13.71 -0.92 -16.68
N LEU A 224 13.17 -1.79 -15.79
CA LEU A 224 13.96 -2.85 -15.16
C LEU A 224 14.43 -3.88 -16.19
N ILE A 225 13.55 -4.32 -17.09
CA ILE A 225 13.91 -5.27 -18.16
C ILE A 225 14.99 -4.65 -19.05
N THR A 226 14.82 -3.39 -19.47
CA THR A 226 15.80 -2.67 -20.29
C THR A 226 17.13 -2.48 -19.55
N ALA A 227 17.10 -2.18 -18.25
CA ALA A 227 18.32 -2.04 -17.44
C ALA A 227 19.13 -3.35 -17.42
N LEU A 228 18.46 -4.48 -17.19
CA LEU A 228 19.12 -5.79 -17.17
C LEU A 228 19.69 -6.20 -18.54
N GLN A 229 19.08 -5.75 -19.65
CA GLN A 229 19.60 -5.97 -21.01
C GLN A 229 20.89 -5.15 -21.29
N LYS A 230 21.09 -4.04 -20.58
CA LYS A 230 22.30 -3.20 -20.70
C LYS A 230 23.49 -3.76 -19.91
N ILE A 231 23.26 -4.58 -18.89
CA ILE A 231 24.31 -5.19 -18.11
C ILE A 231 24.97 -6.32 -18.94
N PRO A 232 26.29 -6.31 -19.16
CA PRO A 232 26.97 -7.28 -20.01
C PRO A 232 26.74 -8.73 -19.54
N SER A 233 26.32 -9.61 -20.44
CA SER A 233 25.98 -11.01 -20.14
C SER A 233 27.12 -11.84 -19.52
N GLY A 234 28.37 -11.45 -19.74
CA GLY A 234 29.57 -12.13 -19.19
C GLY A 234 29.84 -11.80 -17.71
N GLN A 235 29.27 -10.74 -17.17
CA GLN A 235 29.43 -10.31 -15.77
C GLN A 235 28.18 -10.56 -14.91
N ALA A 236 27.05 -10.84 -15.54
CA ALA A 236 25.74 -10.83 -14.90
C ALA A 236 25.30 -12.23 -14.47
N ASN A 237 25.62 -12.62 -13.23
CA ASN A 237 25.02 -13.80 -12.60
C ASN A 237 23.67 -13.41 -11.95
N TYR A 238 22.78 -12.70 -12.70
CA TYR A 238 21.50 -12.21 -12.21
C TYR A 238 20.35 -13.16 -12.49
N CYS A 239 19.33 -13.14 -11.61
CA CYS A 239 18.03 -13.71 -11.82
C CYS A 239 16.96 -12.66 -11.47
N LEU A 240 16.13 -12.27 -12.42
CA LEU A 240 14.98 -11.42 -12.18
C LEU A 240 13.75 -12.29 -11.89
N VAL A 241 13.11 -12.06 -10.74
CA VAL A 241 11.81 -12.65 -10.41
C VAL A 241 10.75 -11.58 -10.57
N ILE A 242 9.81 -11.78 -11.49
CA ILE A 242 8.62 -10.95 -11.69
C ILE A 242 7.46 -11.71 -11.05
N ALA A 243 6.94 -11.22 -9.91
CA ALA A 243 5.88 -11.86 -9.17
C ALA A 243 4.67 -10.91 -9.00
N GLY A 244 3.56 -11.23 -9.65
CA GLY A 244 2.32 -10.45 -9.54
C GLY A 244 1.43 -10.55 -10.76
N GLU A 245 0.14 -10.24 -10.57
CA GLU A 245 -0.86 -10.34 -11.64
C GLU A 245 -0.84 -9.12 -12.57
N PRO A 246 -0.97 -9.32 -13.89
CA PRO A 246 -1.28 -8.26 -14.84
C PRO A 246 -2.69 -7.72 -14.57
N MET A 247 -2.84 -6.40 -14.49
CA MET A 247 -4.15 -5.80 -14.25
C MET A 247 -5.02 -5.84 -15.52
N PRO A 248 -6.30 -6.23 -15.41
CA PRO A 248 -7.25 -6.07 -16.49
C PRO A 248 -7.28 -4.60 -16.98
N GLY A 249 -7.32 -4.40 -18.29
CA GLY A 249 -7.28 -3.07 -18.92
C GLY A 249 -5.89 -2.63 -19.39
N TYR A 250 -4.81 -3.32 -18.98
CA TYR A 250 -3.43 -3.03 -19.45
C TYR A 250 -2.84 -4.17 -20.30
N LYS A 251 -3.68 -4.84 -21.11
CA LYS A 251 -3.28 -5.99 -21.93
C LYS A 251 -2.16 -5.62 -22.94
N GLU A 252 -2.25 -4.45 -23.56
CA GLU A 252 -1.22 -3.97 -24.51
C GLU A 252 0.13 -3.76 -23.83
N TYR A 253 0.12 -3.17 -22.64
CA TYR A 253 1.33 -3.02 -21.83
C TYR A 253 1.94 -4.39 -21.49
N MET A 254 1.12 -5.34 -21.05
CA MET A 254 1.61 -6.69 -20.74
C MET A 254 2.18 -7.39 -21.99
N ASN A 255 1.54 -7.25 -23.14
CA ASN A 255 2.05 -7.79 -24.40
C ASN A 255 3.41 -7.16 -24.80
N MET A 256 3.60 -5.87 -24.52
CA MET A 256 4.89 -5.21 -24.71
C MET A 256 5.96 -5.80 -23.77
N ILE A 257 5.65 -5.97 -22.48
CA ILE A 257 6.55 -6.59 -21.50
C ILE A 257 6.96 -8.00 -21.94
N LEU A 258 6.01 -8.84 -22.36
CA LEU A 258 6.29 -10.19 -22.82
C LEU A 258 7.18 -10.21 -24.06
N ARG A 259 6.98 -9.28 -25.01
CA ARG A 259 7.88 -9.14 -26.18
C ARG A 259 9.29 -8.77 -25.74
N MET A 260 9.46 -7.78 -24.87
CA MET A 260 10.78 -7.37 -24.36
C MET A 260 11.52 -8.53 -23.68
N ILE A 261 10.82 -9.38 -22.93
CA ILE A 261 11.40 -10.57 -22.30
C ILE A 261 11.81 -11.61 -23.33
N ASN A 262 10.94 -11.89 -24.33
CA ASN A 262 11.17 -12.96 -25.31
C ASN A 262 12.23 -12.58 -26.36
N GLU A 263 12.32 -11.32 -26.73
CA GLU A 263 13.27 -10.79 -27.72
C GLU A 263 14.62 -10.40 -27.09
N GLY A 264 14.64 -10.21 -25.74
CA GLY A 264 15.85 -9.93 -24.98
C GLY A 264 16.72 -11.17 -24.79
N GLY A 265 18.04 -11.01 -24.91
CA GLY A 265 19.01 -12.10 -24.75
C GLY A 265 19.15 -12.68 -23.32
N ASN A 266 18.31 -12.24 -22.38
CA ASN A 266 18.35 -12.61 -20.95
C ASN A 266 17.08 -13.37 -20.48
N ARG A 267 16.28 -13.93 -21.40
CA ARG A 267 15.03 -14.65 -21.10
C ARG A 267 15.21 -15.73 -20.02
N ASP A 268 16.28 -16.52 -20.11
CA ASP A 268 16.56 -17.64 -19.20
C ASP A 268 16.96 -17.17 -17.79
N GLN A 269 17.17 -15.87 -17.61
CA GLN A 269 17.44 -15.23 -16.31
C GLN A 269 16.20 -14.62 -15.67
N ILE A 270 15.00 -14.77 -16.31
CA ILE A 270 13.75 -14.15 -15.85
C ILE A 270 12.74 -15.20 -15.48
N ILE A 271 12.40 -15.27 -14.18
CA ILE A 271 11.31 -16.10 -13.66
C ILE A 271 10.03 -15.26 -13.63
N GLN A 272 8.99 -15.75 -14.29
CA GLN A 272 7.70 -15.09 -14.40
C GLN A 272 6.64 -15.83 -13.58
N LYS A 273 6.04 -15.14 -12.60
CA LYS A 273 4.88 -15.57 -11.81
C LYS A 273 3.77 -14.55 -11.99
N LEU A 274 3.10 -14.64 -13.14
CA LEU A 274 2.12 -13.66 -13.63
C LEU A 274 0.71 -13.97 -13.11
N GLU A 275 0.56 -14.05 -11.79
CA GLU A 275 -0.66 -14.39 -11.09
C GLU A 275 -0.78 -13.59 -9.79
N PHE A 276 -1.95 -13.61 -9.18
CA PHE A 276 -2.14 -13.02 -7.85
C PHE A 276 -1.32 -13.81 -6.83
N ILE A 277 -0.40 -13.14 -6.15
CA ILE A 277 0.41 -13.73 -5.07
C ILE A 277 -0.31 -13.49 -3.75
N THR A 278 -0.66 -14.57 -3.06
CA THR A 278 -1.29 -14.48 -1.74
C THR A 278 -0.30 -14.01 -0.67
N ASP A 279 -0.82 -13.57 0.48
CA ASP A 279 0.04 -13.17 1.61
C ASP A 279 0.96 -14.32 2.03
N GLU A 280 0.43 -15.55 2.10
CA GLU A 280 1.17 -16.76 2.48
C GLU A 280 2.28 -17.11 1.48
N ALA A 281 2.04 -16.89 0.19
CA ALA A 281 3.03 -17.16 -0.86
C ALA A 281 4.08 -16.06 -0.98
N SER A 282 3.79 -14.85 -0.46
CA SER A 282 4.68 -13.69 -0.61
C SER A 282 6.04 -13.90 0.05
N GLU A 283 6.08 -14.55 1.22
CA GLU A 283 7.32 -14.83 1.94
C GLU A 283 8.39 -15.47 1.05
N LEU A 284 7.99 -16.44 0.23
CA LEU A 284 8.90 -17.17 -0.67
C LEU A 284 9.72 -16.23 -1.56
N TYR A 285 9.07 -15.24 -2.16
CA TYR A 285 9.70 -14.31 -3.10
C TYR A 285 10.62 -13.32 -2.38
N PHE A 286 10.16 -12.76 -1.24
CA PHE A 286 10.95 -11.80 -0.46
C PHE A 286 12.16 -12.44 0.22
N LYS A 287 12.05 -13.71 0.64
CA LYS A 287 13.19 -14.48 1.18
C LYS A 287 14.20 -14.84 0.10
N ALA A 288 13.75 -15.23 -1.10
CA ALA A 288 14.63 -15.60 -2.21
C ALA A 288 15.41 -14.41 -2.80
N ALA A 289 14.87 -13.20 -2.69
CA ALA A 289 15.45 -12.00 -3.29
C ALA A 289 16.64 -11.47 -2.48
N ASP A 290 17.61 -10.89 -3.17
CA ASP A 290 18.71 -10.14 -2.57
C ASP A 290 18.42 -8.64 -2.54
N VAL A 291 17.57 -8.15 -3.48
CA VAL A 291 17.12 -6.76 -3.57
C VAL A 291 15.72 -6.67 -4.18
N LEU A 292 14.93 -5.72 -3.68
CA LEU A 292 13.63 -5.32 -4.25
C LEU A 292 13.85 -4.14 -5.20
N VAL A 293 13.37 -4.22 -6.45
CA VAL A 293 13.47 -3.12 -7.40
C VAL A 293 12.09 -2.54 -7.68
N LEU A 294 11.97 -1.23 -7.48
CA LEU A 294 10.73 -0.45 -7.61
C LEU A 294 10.91 0.65 -8.67
N PRO A 295 10.85 0.31 -9.97
CA PRO A 295 11.19 1.22 -11.06
C PRO A 295 10.01 2.15 -11.43
N TYR A 296 9.33 2.68 -10.42
CA TYR A 296 8.06 3.39 -10.58
C TYR A 296 8.27 4.75 -11.26
N LYS A 297 7.31 5.15 -12.07
CA LYS A 297 7.28 6.48 -12.72
C LYS A 297 6.76 7.55 -11.79
N ASP A 298 5.84 7.18 -10.90
CA ASP A 298 5.27 8.04 -9.86
C ASP A 298 4.60 7.19 -8.80
N ILE A 299 4.60 7.66 -7.54
CA ILE A 299 3.97 6.98 -6.42
C ILE A 299 3.65 7.96 -5.28
N PHE A 300 2.51 7.79 -4.64
CA PHE A 300 2.19 8.47 -3.38
C PHE A 300 2.73 7.71 -2.18
N GLN A 301 2.52 6.39 -2.15
CA GLN A 301 2.99 5.50 -1.10
C GLN A 301 3.08 4.06 -1.63
N SER A 302 4.08 3.30 -1.21
CA SER A 302 4.30 1.93 -1.68
C SER A 302 4.24 0.91 -0.55
N GLY A 303 3.12 0.20 -0.42
CA GLY A 303 3.00 -0.94 0.48
C GLY A 303 4.02 -2.06 0.20
N VAL A 304 4.47 -2.19 -1.06
CA VAL A 304 5.48 -3.19 -1.45
C VAL A 304 6.86 -2.87 -0.87
N LEU A 305 7.24 -1.59 -0.76
CA LEU A 305 8.48 -1.19 -0.09
C LEU A 305 8.47 -1.65 1.38
N PHE A 306 7.39 -1.37 2.11
CA PHE A 306 7.29 -1.72 3.53
C PHE A 306 7.12 -3.22 3.76
N LEU A 307 6.53 -3.94 2.79
CA LEU A 307 6.57 -5.40 2.79
C LEU A 307 8.01 -5.89 2.61
N GLY A 308 8.80 -5.31 1.71
CA GLY A 308 10.23 -5.60 1.58
C GLY A 308 10.99 -5.36 2.89
N TYR A 309 10.73 -4.24 3.53
CA TYR A 309 11.37 -3.89 4.81
C TYR A 309 10.99 -4.86 5.95
N SER A 310 9.78 -5.42 5.98
CA SER A 310 9.41 -6.45 6.98
C SER A 310 10.25 -7.72 6.84
N PHE A 311 10.79 -8.00 5.65
CA PHE A 311 11.76 -9.05 5.40
C PHE A 311 13.23 -8.58 5.48
N GLY A 312 13.46 -7.30 5.78
CA GLY A 312 14.78 -6.71 5.78
C GLY A 312 15.39 -6.60 4.39
N LEU A 313 14.57 -6.62 3.33
CA LEU A 313 15.05 -6.59 1.96
C LEU A 313 15.40 -5.15 1.57
N PRO A 314 16.66 -4.86 1.15
CA PRO A 314 17.01 -3.54 0.64
C PRO A 314 16.28 -3.25 -0.67
N ALA A 315 16.04 -1.96 -0.95
CA ALA A 315 15.32 -1.54 -2.14
C ALA A 315 16.20 -0.70 -3.08
N ILE A 316 16.03 -0.89 -4.38
CA ILE A 316 16.46 0.07 -5.41
C ILE A 316 15.19 0.68 -6.00
N ALA A 317 15.03 1.99 -5.90
CA ALA A 317 13.83 2.66 -6.37
C ALA A 317 14.14 3.92 -7.20
N ALA A 318 13.22 4.28 -8.08
CA ALA A 318 13.28 5.57 -8.74
C ALA A 318 13.11 6.70 -7.71
N ASP A 319 13.84 7.80 -7.85
CA ASP A 319 13.73 8.98 -6.99
C ASP A 319 12.43 9.75 -7.26
N VAL A 320 11.29 9.14 -6.89
CA VAL A 320 9.94 9.69 -7.09
C VAL A 320 9.07 9.52 -5.86
N GLY A 321 8.17 10.46 -5.66
CA GLY A 321 7.08 10.35 -4.68
C GLY A 321 7.58 10.11 -3.26
N SER A 322 7.04 9.11 -2.60
CA SER A 322 7.40 8.76 -1.22
C SER A 322 8.79 8.12 -1.09
N PHE A 323 9.33 7.54 -2.16
CA PHE A 323 10.61 6.83 -2.08
C PHE A 323 11.75 7.74 -1.64
N THR A 324 11.73 9.02 -2.03
CA THR A 324 12.68 10.05 -1.57
C THR A 324 12.66 10.25 -0.05
N GLU A 325 11.50 10.06 0.60
CA GLU A 325 11.35 10.18 2.07
C GLU A 325 11.57 8.83 2.80
N ASP A 326 11.23 7.70 2.15
CA ASP A 326 11.16 6.38 2.77
C ASP A 326 12.46 5.55 2.63
N ILE A 327 13.31 5.87 1.64
CA ILE A 327 14.58 5.17 1.41
C ILE A 327 15.73 6.04 1.90
N VAL A 328 16.54 5.47 2.79
CA VAL A 328 17.78 6.08 3.25
C VAL A 328 18.95 5.49 2.45
N PRO A 329 19.57 6.28 1.54
CA PRO A 329 20.66 5.77 0.69
C PRO A 329 21.81 5.17 1.50
N GLY A 330 22.23 3.96 1.12
CA GLY A 330 23.29 3.21 1.82
C GLY A 330 22.87 2.52 3.12
N GLU A 331 21.67 2.79 3.67
CA GLU A 331 21.14 2.14 4.88
C GLU A 331 19.98 1.18 4.58
N THR A 332 18.98 1.63 3.82
CA THR A 332 17.80 0.81 3.48
C THR A 332 17.68 0.53 2.00
N GLY A 333 18.52 1.16 1.17
CA GLY A 333 18.52 0.95 -0.27
C GLY A 333 19.26 2.01 -1.05
N PHE A 334 18.91 2.14 -2.33
CA PHE A 334 19.50 3.08 -3.28
C PHE A 334 18.42 3.76 -4.10
N LEU A 335 18.65 5.00 -4.51
CA LEU A 335 17.78 5.76 -5.41
C LEU A 335 18.48 5.97 -6.76
N TYR A 336 17.70 5.92 -7.85
CA TYR A 336 18.20 6.18 -9.20
C TYR A 336 17.33 7.21 -9.93
N SER A 337 17.86 7.82 -11.00
CA SER A 337 17.14 8.83 -11.80
C SER A 337 15.89 8.26 -12.44
N PRO A 338 14.70 8.87 -12.24
CA PRO A 338 13.43 8.34 -12.73
C PRO A 338 13.40 8.13 -14.24
N ALA A 339 12.74 7.06 -14.70
CA ALA A 339 12.57 6.70 -16.11
C ALA A 339 13.90 6.53 -16.89
N ASP A 340 14.99 6.32 -16.20
CA ASP A 340 16.32 6.10 -16.77
C ASP A 340 16.81 4.68 -16.52
N SER A 341 16.74 3.84 -17.57
CA SER A 341 17.18 2.45 -17.49
C SER A 341 18.71 2.30 -17.40
N THR A 342 19.48 3.31 -17.80
CA THR A 342 20.95 3.30 -17.65
C THR A 342 21.29 3.57 -16.18
N SER A 343 20.75 4.64 -15.60
CA SER A 343 20.90 4.93 -14.18
C SER A 343 20.46 3.74 -13.31
N LEU A 344 19.37 3.04 -13.68
CA LEU A 344 18.93 1.84 -12.97
C LEU A 344 19.95 0.69 -13.10
N ALA A 345 20.53 0.46 -14.29
CA ALA A 345 21.54 -0.56 -14.49
C ALA A 345 22.79 -0.29 -13.64
N ASP A 346 23.29 0.95 -13.67
CA ASP A 346 24.44 1.39 -12.88
C ASP A 346 24.19 1.21 -11.38
N THR A 347 22.98 1.58 -10.89
CA THR A 347 22.61 1.42 -9.48
C THR A 347 22.47 -0.05 -9.06
N ILE A 348 22.00 -0.93 -9.95
CA ILE A 348 21.97 -2.39 -9.71
C ILE A 348 23.41 -2.91 -9.55
N GLU A 349 24.32 -2.52 -10.42
CA GLU A 349 25.75 -2.92 -10.33
C GLU A 349 26.42 -2.35 -9.08
N GLU A 350 26.14 -1.08 -8.74
CA GLU A 350 26.59 -0.45 -7.51
C GLU A 350 26.13 -1.24 -6.28
N PHE A 351 24.83 -1.57 -6.18
CA PHE A 351 24.30 -2.36 -5.08
C PHE A 351 25.02 -3.69 -4.93
N PHE A 352 25.18 -4.46 -6.01
CA PHE A 352 25.82 -5.77 -5.97
C PHE A 352 27.35 -5.72 -5.76
N SER A 353 27.95 -4.54 -5.84
CA SER A 353 29.36 -4.29 -5.52
C SER A 353 29.54 -3.71 -4.11
N SER A 354 28.46 -3.23 -3.49
CA SER A 354 28.47 -2.49 -2.22
C SER A 354 28.74 -3.36 -1.00
N ASP A 355 29.04 -2.70 0.13
CA ASP A 355 29.11 -3.34 1.46
C ASP A 355 27.76 -3.92 1.87
N MET A 356 26.64 -3.25 1.48
CA MET A 356 25.29 -3.71 1.79
C MET A 356 25.02 -5.12 1.26
N TYR A 357 25.40 -5.41 0.03
CA TYR A 357 25.24 -6.75 -0.53
C TYR A 357 26.23 -7.77 0.05
N LYS A 358 27.50 -7.38 0.24
CA LYS A 358 28.54 -8.25 0.82
C LYS A 358 28.20 -8.70 2.24
N ASN A 359 27.50 -7.86 3.00
CA ASN A 359 27.08 -8.08 4.39
C ASN A 359 25.53 -8.10 4.52
N LEU A 360 24.83 -8.71 3.54
CA LEU A 360 23.38 -8.61 3.38
C LEU A 360 22.60 -9.04 4.63
N ASP A 361 23.00 -10.13 5.30
CA ASP A 361 22.31 -10.61 6.52
C ASP A 361 22.33 -9.57 7.64
N ARG A 362 23.45 -8.89 7.84
CA ARG A 362 23.57 -7.79 8.81
C ARG A 362 22.66 -6.63 8.43
N HIS A 363 22.67 -6.23 7.15
CA HIS A 363 21.83 -5.14 6.66
C HIS A 363 20.34 -5.49 6.72
N ARG A 364 19.96 -6.71 6.46
CA ARG A 364 18.57 -7.17 6.64
C ARG A 364 18.06 -6.96 8.08
N LEU A 365 18.91 -7.23 9.08
CA LEU A 365 18.57 -6.99 10.48
C LEU A 365 18.41 -5.48 10.76
N ALA A 366 19.31 -4.66 10.24
CA ALA A 366 19.27 -3.21 10.40
C ALA A 366 18.05 -2.59 9.71
N ILE A 367 17.70 -3.03 8.49
CA ILE A 367 16.52 -2.57 7.76
C ILE A 367 15.22 -2.92 8.52
N ARG A 368 15.10 -4.14 9.06
CA ARG A 368 13.94 -4.50 9.89
C ARG A 368 13.82 -3.61 11.12
N LYS A 369 14.94 -3.40 11.83
CA LYS A 369 14.96 -2.51 12.98
C LYS A 369 14.55 -1.09 12.63
N HIS A 370 15.09 -0.53 11.54
CA HIS A 370 14.71 0.79 11.02
C HIS A 370 13.21 0.86 10.72
N ALA A 371 12.66 -0.17 10.07
CA ALA A 371 11.24 -0.24 9.76
C ALA A 371 10.38 -0.33 11.03
N ASP A 372 10.74 -1.15 12.00
CA ASP A 372 10.03 -1.28 13.27
C ASP A 372 10.02 0.03 14.06
N GLU A 373 11.12 0.78 14.05
CA GLU A 373 11.24 2.06 14.76
C GLU A 373 10.46 3.18 14.08
N ARG A 374 10.51 3.28 12.75
CA ARG A 374 9.92 4.41 12.00
C ARG A 374 8.50 4.15 11.49
N HIS A 375 8.15 2.89 11.24
CA HIS A 375 6.88 2.47 10.65
C HIS A 375 6.04 1.62 11.59
N SER A 376 6.24 1.81 12.90
CA SER A 376 5.53 1.10 13.95
C SER A 376 4.04 1.40 13.96
N TRP A 377 3.22 0.36 13.97
CA TRP A 377 1.79 0.48 14.22
C TRP A 377 1.46 1.14 15.58
N ASN A 378 2.35 0.98 16.57
CA ASN A 378 2.19 1.66 17.85
C ASN A 378 2.17 3.18 17.67
N THR A 379 3.15 3.73 16.93
CA THR A 379 3.21 5.16 16.60
C THR A 379 2.00 5.62 15.78
N VAL A 380 1.60 4.85 14.78
CA VAL A 380 0.38 5.14 13.99
C VAL A 380 -0.85 5.20 14.89
N GLY A 381 -1.00 4.22 15.78
CA GLY A 381 -2.11 4.15 16.74
C GLY A 381 -2.12 5.32 17.71
N GLU A 382 -0.96 5.73 18.25
CA GLU A 382 -0.83 6.88 19.17
C GLU A 382 -1.23 8.20 18.52
N LEU A 383 -0.68 8.50 17.34
CA LEU A 383 -0.99 9.71 16.59
C LEU A 383 -2.47 9.76 16.21
N THR A 384 -3.01 8.65 15.68
CA THR A 384 -4.42 8.56 15.28
C THR A 384 -5.36 8.70 16.47
N HIS A 385 -5.06 8.04 17.60
CA HIS A 385 -5.85 8.15 18.83
C HIS A 385 -5.82 9.56 19.40
N GLY A 386 -4.66 10.23 19.36
CA GLY A 386 -4.52 11.64 19.78
C GLY A 386 -5.46 12.56 19.00
N VAL A 387 -5.54 12.39 17.68
CA VAL A 387 -6.46 13.13 16.82
C VAL A 387 -7.91 12.84 17.18
N TYR A 388 -8.30 11.58 17.40
CA TYR A 388 -9.67 11.24 17.78
C TYR A 388 -10.10 11.93 19.08
N LYS A 389 -9.22 11.99 20.09
CA LYS A 389 -9.49 12.74 21.33
C LYS A 389 -9.75 14.23 21.05
N GLY A 390 -8.93 14.83 20.19
CA GLY A 390 -9.09 16.22 19.79
C GLY A 390 -10.40 16.50 19.04
N LEU A 391 -10.84 15.57 18.16
CA LEU A 391 -12.09 15.72 17.42
C LEU A 391 -13.34 15.68 18.31
N ILE A 392 -13.27 14.95 19.43
CA ILE A 392 -14.40 14.83 20.37
C ILE A 392 -14.43 15.97 21.36
N SER A 393 -13.28 16.41 21.86
CA SER A 393 -13.23 17.53 22.79
C SER A 393 -13.74 18.83 22.14
N ARG A 394 -13.44 19.07 20.86
CA ARG A 394 -13.98 20.21 20.09
C ARG A 394 -15.49 20.15 19.80
N ALA A 395 -16.11 19.00 19.99
CA ALA A 395 -17.56 18.83 19.80
C ALA A 395 -18.35 19.05 21.11
N ALA A 396 -17.66 19.22 22.23
CA ALA A 396 -18.28 19.41 23.55
C ALA A 396 -18.28 20.89 24.01
N VAL A 397 -17.72 21.78 23.20
CA VAL A 397 -17.75 23.24 23.32
C VAL A 397 -18.69 23.81 22.25
#